data_67d311a9bdc795cd15cc9c7f3fe57c5e
#
_entry.id   67d311a9bdc795cd15cc9c7f3fe57c5e
#
_cell.length_a   1.000
_cell.length_b   1.000
_cell.length_c   1.000
_cell.angle_alpha   90.00
_cell.angle_beta   90.00
_cell.angle_gamma   90.00
#
_symmetry.space_group_name_H-M   'P 1'
#
loop_
_entity.id
_entity.type
_entity.pdbx_description
1 polymer ?
#
loop_
_entity_poly.entity_id
_entity_poly.type
_entity_poly.pdbx_seq_one_letter_code
_entity_poly.pdbx_strand_id
1 'polypeptide(L)'
;NYEQCKLISKAARKAGKIVCVCHVLRYHPAFIKVKELVSSGRFGRIITITHTEDVGIDRTTHSYVRGVMNTEAGNNPMLLAKCCHDIDFITWLTDANCRRLSSFGGRVWFRRENAPEGSATRCCKCSVEQTCPYSAVDLYWRRRQWINNFDVPAGKTIEQVITQELEEGDYGRCVYHCDND
;
A
#
# COMPACT_ATOMS: atom_id res chain seq x y z
N ASN A 1 -8.88 -10.92 8.37
CA ASN A 1 -9.44 -11.89 7.42
C ASN A 1 -10.96 -11.93 7.50
N TYR A 2 -11.61 -12.75 6.67
CA TYR A 2 -13.08 -12.86 6.61
C TYR A 2 -13.72 -13.24 7.94
N GLU A 3 -13.12 -14.17 8.70
CA GLU A 3 -13.65 -14.58 10.01
C GLU A 3 -13.58 -13.43 11.02
N GLN A 4 -12.52 -12.64 11.00
CA GLN A 4 -12.41 -11.44 11.84
C GLN A 4 -13.49 -10.40 11.48
N CYS A 5 -13.81 -10.21 10.21
CA CYS A 5 -14.89 -9.32 9.78
C CYS A 5 -16.26 -9.80 10.32
N LYS A 6 -16.53 -11.11 10.31
CA LYS A 6 -17.75 -11.69 10.93
C LYS A 6 -17.80 -11.45 12.43
N LEU A 7 -16.67 -11.61 13.13
CA LEU A 7 -16.60 -11.35 14.57
C LEU A 7 -16.88 -9.89 14.90
N ILE A 8 -16.28 -8.95 14.17
CA ILE A 8 -16.51 -7.50 14.33
C ILE A 8 -18.00 -7.18 14.09
N SER A 9 -18.58 -7.68 13.00
CA SER A 9 -19.98 -7.45 12.66
C SER A 9 -20.92 -8.02 13.73
N LYS A 10 -20.62 -9.21 14.27
CA LYS A 10 -21.39 -9.83 15.34
C LYS A 10 -21.30 -9.01 16.65
N ALA A 11 -20.08 -8.56 17.00
CA ALA A 11 -19.86 -7.75 18.19
C ALA A 11 -20.60 -6.41 18.11
N ALA A 12 -20.52 -5.73 16.95
CA ALA A 12 -21.25 -4.47 16.71
C ALA A 12 -22.76 -4.63 16.90
N ARG A 13 -23.35 -5.66 16.28
CA ARG A 13 -24.80 -5.97 16.44
C ARG A 13 -25.16 -6.26 17.89
N LYS A 14 -24.36 -7.08 18.59
CA LYS A 14 -24.62 -7.41 20.00
C LYS A 14 -24.55 -6.18 20.90
N ALA A 15 -23.64 -5.25 20.62
CA ALA A 15 -23.46 -4.03 21.39
C ALA A 15 -24.41 -2.89 20.99
N GLY A 16 -25.22 -3.04 19.94
CA GLY A 16 -26.03 -1.96 19.39
C GLY A 16 -25.22 -0.77 18.89
N LYS A 17 -23.96 -0.99 18.45
CA LYS A 17 -23.04 0.05 17.99
C LYS A 17 -22.84 0.00 16.49
N ILE A 18 -22.59 1.18 15.92
CA ILE A 18 -22.27 1.32 14.49
C ILE A 18 -20.76 1.11 14.30
N VAL A 19 -20.42 0.22 13.39
CA VAL A 19 -19.06 0.07 12.86
C VAL A 19 -19.11 0.38 11.38
N CYS A 20 -18.35 1.39 10.96
CA CYS A 20 -18.29 1.84 9.58
C CYS A 20 -16.87 1.65 9.03
N VAL A 21 -16.77 1.07 7.85
CA VAL A 21 -15.51 1.02 7.08
C VAL A 21 -15.44 2.28 6.23
N CYS A 22 -14.40 3.09 6.44
CA CYS A 22 -14.26 4.36 5.75
C CYS A 22 -13.64 4.17 4.36
N HIS A 23 -14.45 3.83 3.37
CA HIS A 23 -14.05 3.82 1.96
C HIS A 23 -14.14 5.24 1.39
N VAL A 24 -13.08 6.02 1.59
CA VAL A 24 -13.04 7.47 1.36
C VAL A 24 -13.34 7.90 -0.08
N LEU A 25 -13.09 7.05 -1.07
CA LEU A 25 -13.36 7.36 -2.47
C LEU A 25 -14.85 7.66 -2.72
N ARG A 26 -15.75 7.02 -1.98
CA ARG A 26 -17.20 7.28 -2.08
C ARG A 26 -17.59 8.71 -1.73
N TYR A 27 -16.75 9.42 -0.98
CA TYR A 27 -17.00 10.80 -0.50
C TYR A 27 -16.22 11.85 -1.30
N HIS A 28 -15.39 11.43 -2.25
CA HIS A 28 -14.66 12.36 -3.11
C HIS A 28 -15.59 12.97 -4.16
N PRO A 29 -15.64 14.32 -4.30
CA PRO A 29 -16.61 15.00 -5.16
C PRO A 29 -16.62 14.49 -6.60
N ALA A 30 -15.46 14.21 -7.19
CA ALA A 30 -15.37 13.69 -8.54
C ALA A 30 -16.02 12.31 -8.68
N PHE A 31 -15.79 11.41 -7.71
CA PHE A 31 -16.36 10.07 -7.73
C PHE A 31 -17.87 10.06 -7.45
N ILE A 32 -18.34 10.96 -6.55
CA ILE A 32 -19.78 11.20 -6.38
C ILE A 32 -20.41 11.59 -7.74
N LYS A 33 -19.75 12.51 -8.45
CA LYS A 33 -20.26 12.95 -9.78
C LYS A 33 -20.29 11.83 -10.80
N VAL A 34 -19.26 10.98 -10.83
CA VAL A 34 -19.25 9.78 -11.69
C VAL A 34 -20.40 8.84 -11.33
N LYS A 35 -20.65 8.59 -10.04
CA LYS A 35 -21.77 7.76 -9.58
C LYS A 35 -23.13 8.36 -9.99
N GLU A 36 -23.33 9.66 -9.81
CA GLU A 36 -24.55 10.35 -10.26
C GLU A 36 -24.80 10.18 -11.76
N LEU A 37 -23.77 10.39 -12.58
CA LEU A 37 -23.86 10.26 -14.03
C LEU A 37 -24.20 8.83 -14.45
N VAL A 38 -23.57 7.83 -13.87
CA VAL A 38 -23.85 6.41 -14.11
C VAL A 38 -25.28 6.08 -13.68
N SER A 39 -25.68 6.47 -12.47
CA SER A 39 -27.00 6.17 -11.92
C SER A 39 -28.14 6.93 -12.63
N SER A 40 -27.83 8.02 -13.34
CA SER A 40 -28.82 8.76 -14.10
C SER A 40 -29.41 8.01 -15.30
N GLY A 41 -28.81 6.91 -15.72
CA GLY A 41 -29.19 6.14 -16.89
C GLY A 41 -28.84 6.78 -18.24
N ARG A 42 -28.27 8.00 -18.26
CA ARG A 42 -27.94 8.73 -19.51
C ARG A 42 -26.96 7.98 -20.42
N PHE A 43 -26.11 7.15 -19.86
CA PHE A 43 -25.12 6.36 -20.61
C PHE A 43 -25.57 4.91 -20.83
N GLY A 44 -26.79 4.57 -20.42
CA GLY A 44 -27.27 3.19 -20.46
C GLY A 44 -26.61 2.30 -19.42
N ARG A 45 -26.61 1.00 -19.69
CA ARG A 45 -26.05 -0.01 -18.78
C ARG A 45 -24.54 -0.13 -18.94
N ILE A 46 -23.81 -0.19 -17.83
CA ILE A 46 -22.38 -0.52 -17.83
C ILE A 46 -22.21 -1.96 -18.32
N ILE A 47 -21.39 -2.15 -19.32
CA ILE A 47 -21.03 -3.46 -19.88
C ILE A 47 -19.65 -3.89 -19.38
N THR A 48 -18.71 -2.96 -19.34
CA THR A 48 -17.31 -3.23 -18.97
C THR A 48 -16.75 -2.05 -18.17
N ILE A 49 -15.88 -2.34 -17.22
CA ILE A 49 -15.06 -1.35 -16.53
C ILE A 49 -13.61 -1.77 -16.66
N THR A 50 -12.76 -0.85 -17.06
CA THR A 50 -11.30 -0.95 -16.88
C THR A 50 -10.90 0.05 -15.82
N HIS A 51 -10.26 -0.41 -14.77
CA HIS A 51 -9.81 0.43 -13.67
C HIS A 51 -8.32 0.18 -13.42
N THR A 52 -7.56 1.24 -13.29
CA THR A 52 -6.12 1.19 -13.02
C THR A 52 -5.83 2.02 -11.77
N GLU A 53 -5.05 1.45 -10.87
CA GLU A 53 -4.58 2.12 -9.67
C GLU A 53 -3.06 2.07 -9.64
N ASP A 54 -2.43 3.18 -9.99
CA ASP A 54 -0.98 3.33 -10.00
C ASP A 54 -0.50 3.75 -8.62
N VAL A 55 0.20 2.87 -7.92
CA VAL A 55 0.82 3.20 -6.64
C VAL A 55 2.18 3.83 -6.88
N GLY A 56 2.34 5.09 -6.46
CA GLY A 56 3.58 5.84 -6.61
C GLY A 56 4.79 5.10 -6.04
N ILE A 57 5.94 5.26 -6.69
CA ILE A 57 7.15 4.49 -6.43
C ILE A 57 7.65 4.61 -4.98
N ASP A 58 7.59 5.79 -4.38
CA ASP A 58 7.98 6.01 -2.99
C ASP A 58 7.09 5.21 -2.03
N ARG A 59 5.77 5.20 -2.27
CA ARG A 59 4.83 4.41 -1.49
C ARG A 59 5.05 2.91 -1.67
N THR A 60 5.29 2.47 -2.90
CA THR A 60 5.56 1.07 -3.22
C THR A 60 6.79 0.59 -2.48
N THR A 61 7.91 1.31 -2.61
CA THR A 61 9.18 0.92 -1.98
C THR A 61 9.15 1.02 -0.46
N HIS A 62 8.45 2.02 0.09
CA HIS A 62 8.28 2.18 1.53
C HIS A 62 7.44 1.07 2.14
N SER A 63 6.23 0.85 1.64
CA SER A 63 5.24 0.00 2.32
C SER A 63 5.26 -1.46 1.87
N TYR A 64 5.36 -1.70 0.57
CA TYR A 64 5.14 -3.02 -0.02
C TYR A 64 6.43 -3.77 -0.34
N VAL A 65 7.57 -3.08 -0.38
CA VAL A 65 8.86 -3.72 -0.64
C VAL A 65 9.69 -3.82 0.63
N ARG A 66 9.89 -2.71 1.37
CA ARG A 66 10.72 -2.70 2.60
C ARG A 66 9.92 -2.90 3.86
N GLY A 67 8.77 -2.23 3.95
CA GLY A 67 8.03 -2.04 5.19
C GLY A 67 7.09 -3.17 5.56
N VAL A 68 6.23 -2.87 6.50
CA VAL A 68 5.35 -3.84 7.17
C VAL A 68 4.36 -4.60 6.28
N MET A 69 4.15 -4.15 5.04
CA MET A 69 3.25 -4.79 4.08
C MET A 69 4.02 -5.59 3.02
N ASN A 70 5.22 -6.04 3.32
CA ASN A 70 6.10 -6.69 2.36
C ASN A 70 5.92 -8.21 2.27
N THR A 71 5.24 -8.82 3.22
CA THR A 71 4.98 -10.27 3.25
C THR A 71 3.51 -10.58 3.46
N GLU A 72 3.05 -11.69 2.90
CA GLU A 72 1.69 -12.18 3.09
C GLU A 72 1.47 -12.72 4.51
N ALA A 73 2.47 -13.39 5.07
CA ALA A 73 2.38 -14.05 6.37
C ALA A 73 2.26 -13.07 7.55
N GLY A 74 2.92 -11.93 7.48
CA GLY A 74 2.93 -10.91 8.55
C GLY A 74 1.87 -9.84 8.42
N ASN A 75 1.34 -9.62 7.21
CA ASN A 75 0.45 -8.51 6.91
C ASN A 75 -0.48 -8.83 5.73
N ASN A 76 -1.43 -7.95 5.52
CA ASN A 76 -2.36 -8.10 4.41
C ASN A 76 -1.66 -7.85 3.07
N PRO A 77 -1.88 -8.69 2.06
CA PRO A 77 -1.36 -8.47 0.72
C PRO A 77 -1.87 -7.14 0.15
N MET A 78 -1.15 -6.59 -0.81
CA MET A 78 -1.47 -5.31 -1.46
C MET A 78 -2.92 -5.25 -1.95
N LEU A 79 -3.47 -6.38 -2.40
CA LEU A 79 -4.87 -6.50 -2.81
C LEU A 79 -5.85 -6.09 -1.70
N LEU A 80 -5.57 -6.46 -0.44
CA LEU A 80 -6.39 -6.06 0.71
C LEU A 80 -5.99 -4.70 1.26
N ALA A 81 -4.69 -4.42 1.33
CA ALA A 81 -4.19 -3.21 1.97
C ALA A 81 -4.40 -1.94 1.14
N LYS A 82 -4.48 -2.07 -0.18
CA LYS A 82 -4.64 -0.94 -1.12
C LYS A 82 -5.86 -1.11 -2.02
N CYS A 83 -5.99 -2.23 -2.73
CA CYS A 83 -7.05 -2.40 -3.73
C CYS A 83 -8.45 -2.62 -3.12
N CYS A 84 -8.57 -2.65 -1.79
CA CYS A 84 -9.87 -2.61 -1.13
C CYS A 84 -10.69 -1.38 -1.53
N HIS A 85 -10.02 -0.23 -1.74
CA HIS A 85 -10.67 0.99 -2.23
C HIS A 85 -11.18 0.82 -3.66
N ASP A 86 -10.42 0.17 -4.52
CA ASP A 86 -10.73 -0.03 -5.93
C ASP A 86 -11.90 -1.00 -6.11
N ILE A 87 -11.85 -2.11 -5.37
CA ILE A 87 -12.92 -3.12 -5.37
C ILE A 87 -14.21 -2.52 -4.81
N ASP A 88 -14.12 -1.74 -3.74
CA ASP A 88 -15.24 -1.04 -3.16
C ASP A 88 -15.84 -0.03 -4.15
N PHE A 89 -15.00 0.78 -4.80
CA PHE A 89 -15.43 1.76 -5.79
C PHE A 89 -16.16 1.12 -6.97
N ILE A 90 -15.62 0.03 -7.53
CA ILE A 90 -16.23 -0.69 -8.64
C ILE A 90 -17.59 -1.26 -8.24
N THR A 91 -17.69 -1.90 -7.10
CA THR A 91 -18.96 -2.48 -6.61
C THR A 91 -19.98 -1.40 -6.30
N TRP A 92 -19.56 -0.31 -5.70
CA TRP A 92 -20.42 0.85 -5.45
C TRP A 92 -20.89 1.53 -6.75
N LEU A 93 -19.98 1.68 -7.72
CA LEU A 93 -20.33 2.33 -9.00
C LEU A 93 -21.38 1.54 -9.78
N THR A 94 -21.26 0.22 -9.77
CA THR A 94 -22.14 -0.68 -10.54
C THR A 94 -23.40 -1.13 -9.81
N ASP A 95 -23.49 -0.91 -8.49
CA ASP A 95 -24.54 -1.49 -7.62
C ASP A 95 -24.65 -3.02 -7.77
N ALA A 96 -23.54 -3.69 -8.07
CA ALA A 96 -23.49 -5.12 -8.35
C ALA A 96 -22.55 -5.88 -7.41
N ASN A 97 -22.92 -7.10 -7.07
CA ASN A 97 -22.06 -8.00 -6.29
C ASN A 97 -21.11 -8.78 -7.21
N CYS A 98 -19.87 -8.94 -6.76
CA CYS A 98 -18.88 -9.77 -7.44
C CYS A 98 -19.34 -11.25 -7.44
N ARG A 99 -19.39 -11.88 -8.61
CA ARG A 99 -19.72 -13.30 -8.77
C ARG A 99 -18.50 -14.19 -8.90
N ARG A 100 -17.46 -13.70 -9.54
CA ARG A 100 -16.19 -14.43 -9.74
C ARG A 100 -15.05 -13.45 -9.68
N LEU A 101 -13.95 -13.87 -9.07
CA LEU A 101 -12.70 -13.11 -9.00
C LEU A 101 -11.56 -14.03 -9.41
N SER A 102 -10.64 -13.49 -10.21
CA SER A 102 -9.33 -14.09 -10.47
C SER A 102 -8.29 -13.02 -10.29
N SER A 103 -7.16 -13.36 -9.68
CA SER A 103 -6.08 -12.44 -9.43
C SER A 103 -4.77 -13.05 -9.93
N PHE A 104 -4.00 -12.28 -10.67
CA PHE A 104 -2.69 -12.65 -11.16
C PHE A 104 -1.73 -11.52 -10.82
N GLY A 105 -0.55 -11.85 -10.38
CA GLY A 105 0.45 -10.86 -10.02
C GLY A 105 1.81 -11.49 -9.82
N GLY A 106 2.81 -10.64 -9.67
CA GLY A 106 4.17 -11.07 -9.40
C GLY A 106 5.12 -9.90 -9.26
N ARG A 107 6.19 -10.15 -8.55
CA ARG A 107 7.29 -9.20 -8.42
C ARG A 107 8.21 -9.35 -9.64
N VAL A 108 8.23 -8.34 -10.50
CA VAL A 108 9.01 -8.36 -11.74
C VAL A 108 10.30 -7.54 -11.62
N TRP A 109 10.23 -6.37 -11.00
CA TRP A 109 11.32 -5.40 -10.99
C TRP A 109 12.24 -5.49 -9.76
N PHE A 110 11.70 -5.53 -8.56
CA PHE A 110 12.46 -5.56 -7.32
C PHE A 110 12.96 -6.98 -7.00
N ARG A 111 13.90 -7.48 -7.82
CA ARG A 111 14.53 -8.79 -7.73
C ARG A 111 16.03 -8.64 -7.75
N ARG A 112 16.76 -9.63 -7.22
CA ARG A 112 18.23 -9.62 -7.15
C ARG A 112 18.88 -9.52 -8.51
N GLU A 113 18.33 -10.18 -9.53
CA GLU A 113 18.83 -10.12 -10.89
C GLU A 113 18.77 -8.73 -11.55
N ASN A 114 17.92 -7.84 -11.03
CA ASN A 114 17.79 -6.46 -11.51
C ASN A 114 18.58 -5.46 -10.67
N ALA A 115 19.32 -5.92 -9.64
CA ALA A 115 20.11 -5.06 -8.80
C ALA A 115 21.26 -4.44 -9.60
N PRO A 116 21.48 -3.11 -9.53
CA PRO A 116 22.63 -2.49 -10.16
C PRO A 116 23.94 -3.10 -9.65
N GLU A 117 24.94 -3.19 -10.53
CA GLU A 117 26.28 -3.60 -10.12
C GLU A 117 26.82 -2.69 -9.01
N GLY A 118 27.44 -3.28 -7.99
CA GLY A 118 27.90 -2.57 -6.81
C GLY A 118 26.82 -2.26 -5.77
N SER A 119 25.57 -2.71 -5.97
CA SER A 119 24.53 -2.56 -4.96
C SER A 119 24.83 -3.40 -3.72
N ALA A 120 24.51 -2.86 -2.53
CA ALA A 120 24.59 -3.56 -1.27
C ALA A 120 23.20 -3.95 -0.76
N THR A 121 23.14 -4.82 0.25
CA THR A 121 21.88 -5.23 0.90
C THR A 121 21.19 -4.08 1.66
N ARG A 122 21.94 -3.02 1.99
CA ARG A 122 21.44 -1.82 2.69
C ARG A 122 21.83 -0.55 1.95
N CYS A 123 20.91 0.40 1.88
CA CYS A 123 21.13 1.66 1.14
C CYS A 123 22.24 2.51 1.73
N CYS A 124 22.39 2.56 3.06
CA CYS A 124 23.46 3.33 3.73
C CYS A 124 24.88 2.78 3.48
N LYS A 125 25.00 1.55 2.97
CA LYS A 125 26.28 0.89 2.63
C LYS A 125 26.45 0.65 1.14
N CYS A 126 25.60 1.25 0.30
CA CYS A 126 25.51 0.98 -1.13
C CYS A 126 26.38 1.98 -1.92
N SER A 127 27.28 1.47 -2.76
CA SER A 127 28.17 2.32 -3.58
C SER A 127 27.46 3.12 -4.66
N VAL A 128 26.28 2.65 -5.10
CA VAL A 128 25.42 3.30 -6.11
C VAL A 128 24.25 4.07 -5.51
N GLU A 129 24.29 4.32 -4.19
CA GLU A 129 23.18 4.94 -3.46
C GLU A 129 22.75 6.28 -4.03
N GLN A 130 23.72 7.14 -4.37
CA GLN A 130 23.46 8.52 -4.82
C GLN A 130 22.71 8.61 -6.15
N THR A 131 22.83 7.60 -7.00
CA THR A 131 22.17 7.56 -8.31
C THR A 131 20.94 6.64 -8.32
N CYS A 132 20.69 5.94 -7.22
CA CYS A 132 19.60 4.98 -7.13
C CYS A 132 18.25 5.71 -6.92
N PRO A 133 17.28 5.57 -7.84
CA PRO A 133 15.97 6.22 -7.69
C PRO A 133 15.13 5.64 -6.53
N TYR A 134 15.58 4.55 -5.93
CA TYR A 134 14.90 3.86 -4.81
C TYR A 134 15.67 3.99 -3.51
N SER A 135 16.59 4.94 -3.40
CA SER A 135 17.41 5.10 -2.20
C SER A 135 16.58 5.36 -0.95
N ALA A 136 16.75 4.53 0.07
CA ALA A 136 16.16 4.77 1.39
C ALA A 136 16.79 5.99 2.08
N VAL A 137 18.07 6.25 1.83
CA VAL A 137 18.77 7.43 2.36
C VAL A 137 18.17 8.70 1.74
N ASP A 138 17.90 8.69 0.42
CA ASP A 138 17.23 9.81 -0.22
C ASP A 138 15.81 10.00 0.34
N LEU A 139 15.04 8.95 0.42
CA LEU A 139 13.65 9.00 0.85
C LEU A 139 13.49 9.52 2.29
N TYR A 140 14.23 8.94 3.24
CA TYR A 140 14.01 9.21 4.66
C TYR A 140 14.92 10.31 5.22
N TRP A 141 16.18 10.34 4.78
CA TRP A 141 17.13 11.31 5.31
C TRP A 141 17.13 12.65 4.56
N ARG A 142 17.22 12.63 3.22
CA ARG A 142 17.30 13.87 2.42
C ARG A 142 15.93 14.51 2.20
N ARG A 143 14.94 13.73 1.73
CA ARG A 143 13.59 14.24 1.42
C ARG A 143 12.62 14.24 2.61
N ARG A 144 12.98 13.61 3.71
CA ARG A 144 12.14 13.52 4.93
C ARG A 144 10.73 12.98 4.68
N GLN A 145 10.57 12.11 3.70
CA GLN A 145 9.28 11.51 3.41
C GLN A 145 9.02 10.28 4.30
N TRP A 146 7.76 10.08 4.67
CA TRP A 146 7.30 8.93 5.47
C TRP A 146 7.91 8.81 6.87
N ILE A 147 8.71 9.77 7.32
CA ILE A 147 9.36 9.74 8.64
C ILE A 147 8.36 9.79 9.81
N ASN A 148 7.15 10.34 9.57
CA ASN A 148 6.07 10.35 10.57
C ASN A 148 5.53 8.94 10.89
N ASN A 149 5.91 7.94 10.10
CA ASN A 149 5.56 6.55 10.36
C ASN A 149 6.56 5.85 11.29
N PHE A 150 7.65 6.52 11.66
CA PHE A 150 8.63 5.99 12.61
C PHE A 150 8.25 6.37 14.03
N ASP A 151 8.20 5.37 14.90
CA ASP A 151 8.05 5.61 16.34
C ASP A 151 9.32 6.25 16.88
N VAL A 152 9.19 7.38 17.55
CA VAL A 152 10.30 8.09 18.20
C VAL A 152 10.22 7.85 19.69
N PRO A 153 11.04 6.94 20.25
CA PRO A 153 11.07 6.67 21.68
C PRO A 153 11.45 7.91 22.48
N ALA A 154 10.98 8.00 23.74
CA ALA A 154 11.37 9.06 24.64
C ALA A 154 12.90 9.16 24.79
N GLY A 155 13.44 10.35 24.63
CA GLY A 155 14.87 10.62 24.70
C GLY A 155 15.65 10.42 23.39
N LYS A 156 15.01 9.98 22.31
CA LYS A 156 15.64 9.95 20.97
C LYS A 156 15.15 11.09 20.10
N THR A 157 15.99 11.51 19.16
CA THR A 157 15.60 12.40 18.07
C THR A 157 15.16 11.60 16.85
N ILE A 158 14.40 12.22 15.95
CA ILE A 158 13.98 11.58 14.69
C ILE A 158 15.20 11.20 13.82
N GLU A 159 16.27 11.99 13.87
CA GLU A 159 17.52 11.71 13.16
C GLU A 159 18.17 10.42 13.64
N GLN A 160 18.20 10.22 14.95
CA GLN A 160 18.73 8.97 15.54
C GLN A 160 17.88 7.77 15.13
N VAL A 161 16.56 7.92 15.07
CA VAL A 161 15.65 6.85 14.63
C VAL A 161 15.86 6.55 13.16
N ILE A 162 15.92 7.57 12.30
CA ILE A 162 16.18 7.37 10.87
C ILE A 162 17.54 6.69 10.64
N THR A 163 18.58 7.11 11.35
CA THR A 163 19.91 6.48 11.25
C THR A 163 19.84 5.01 11.63
N GLN A 164 19.22 4.70 12.74
CA GLN A 164 19.04 3.32 13.19
C GLN A 164 18.25 2.48 12.18
N GLU A 165 17.16 3.02 11.64
CA GLU A 165 16.36 2.34 10.60
C GLU A 165 17.17 2.08 9.32
N LEU A 166 17.98 3.04 8.89
CA LEU A 166 18.84 2.88 7.72
C LEU A 166 19.92 1.83 7.93
N GLU A 167 20.48 1.73 9.14
CA GLU A 167 21.57 0.80 9.47
C GLU A 167 21.07 -0.60 9.81
N GLU A 168 19.97 -0.73 10.53
CA GLU A 168 19.53 -1.98 11.15
C GLU A 168 18.09 -2.38 10.78
N GLY A 169 17.20 -1.40 10.63
CA GLY A 169 15.77 -1.61 10.44
C GLY A 169 15.40 -2.05 9.02
N ASP A 170 14.14 -2.42 8.86
CA ASP A 170 13.59 -2.89 7.59
C ASP A 170 13.63 -1.82 6.48
N TYR A 171 13.39 -0.57 6.85
CA TYR A 171 13.32 0.52 5.90
C TYR A 171 14.66 0.91 5.27
N GLY A 172 15.80 0.49 5.85
CA GLY A 172 17.13 0.68 5.25
C GLY A 172 17.53 -0.37 4.22
N ARG A 173 16.73 -1.44 4.03
CA ARG A 173 17.03 -2.52 3.08
C ARG A 173 17.03 -2.04 1.64
N CYS A 174 17.85 -2.66 0.81
CA CYS A 174 17.82 -2.47 -0.63
C CYS A 174 16.57 -3.13 -1.22
N VAL A 175 15.82 -2.42 -2.06
CA VAL A 175 14.59 -2.94 -2.71
C VAL A 175 14.81 -4.20 -3.54
N TYR A 176 16.02 -4.37 -4.08
CA TYR A 176 16.38 -5.53 -4.88
C TYR A 176 16.78 -6.76 -4.05
N HIS A 177 17.06 -6.55 -2.76
CA HIS A 177 17.48 -7.58 -1.81
C HIS A 177 16.45 -7.83 -0.69
N CYS A 178 15.25 -7.29 -0.81
CA CYS A 178 14.15 -7.67 0.05
C CYS A 178 13.62 -9.03 -0.40
N ASP A 179 13.75 -10.05 0.45
CA ASP A 179 13.13 -11.34 0.24
C ASP A 179 11.66 -11.20 0.67
N ASN A 180 10.82 -10.95 -0.32
CA ASN A 180 9.38 -10.83 -0.13
C ASN A 180 8.74 -12.03 -0.83
N ASP A 181 8.06 -12.85 -0.08
CA ASP A 181 7.26 -13.96 -0.60
C ASP A 181 5.92 -13.46 -1.16
#